data_6f7968a317b1dbc66a23e470c4aaece8
#
_entry.id   6f7968a317b1dbc66a23e470c4aaece8
#
_cell.length_a   1.000
_cell.length_b   1.000
_cell.length_c   1.000
_cell.angle_alpha   90.00
_cell.angle_beta   90.00
_cell.angle_gamma   90.00
#
_symmetry.space_group_name_H-M   'P 1'
#
loop_
_entity.id
_entity.type
_entity.pdbx_description
1 polymer ?
#
loop_
_entity_poly.entity_id
_entity_poly.type
_entity_poly.pdbx_seq_one_letter_code
_entity_poly.pdbx_strand_id
1 'polypeptide(L)'
;AADGRMPDGFEEQARQCLENVKRIVEAAGLTMEHVVYTQIYLQDISKYEALNPILAKYFSKNPPARATLGVYRMPTETPIEINAVAVRDLSRKKPVMPPGYKIAGPLAPGIRVGDRVFISGFLGRDPATGKIPEDPEAQVELALDRFRTVLEAAGIDFPHLVFVNPYLTRAIPMEVMNRVYAKRFRMGSLPARATIPVNSLPMGANIEFTGVAVADLGQRRVVRPKNMAVSPTSSPCVWAGDTLYCSAKAGFIPGVNGGIYADDVEHQVRQTMRNLLDGLEEAGLDFSHVVASNVYLDNLDEFAKMNGVYGKYFENAPPTRTTVGPLVPVERRRDAGGRFPKLEEISIIAVR
;
A
#
# COMPACT_ATOMS: atom_id res chain seq x y z
N ALA A 1 -7.08 24.15 2.79
CA ALA A 1 -7.81 25.17 2.00
C ALA A 1 -6.86 25.95 1.10
N ALA A 2 -7.38 26.74 0.15
CA ALA A 2 -6.56 27.53 -0.79
C ALA A 2 -5.73 28.63 -0.08
N ASP A 3 -6.13 29.03 1.10
CA ASP A 3 -5.45 30.00 1.98
C ASP A 3 -4.38 29.37 2.89
N GLY A 4 -4.10 28.09 2.72
CA GLY A 4 -3.14 27.33 3.52
C GLY A 4 -3.67 26.90 4.90
N ARG A 5 -4.89 27.26 5.26
CA ARG A 5 -5.46 26.86 6.56
C ARG A 5 -6.01 25.44 6.52
N MET A 6 -5.87 24.73 7.62
CA MET A 6 -6.58 23.48 7.86
C MET A 6 -7.97 23.81 8.38
N PRO A 7 -9.04 23.27 7.78
CA PRO A 7 -10.39 23.47 8.30
C PRO A 7 -10.56 22.90 9.71
N ASP A 8 -11.51 23.43 10.46
CA ASP A 8 -11.85 22.89 11.77
C ASP A 8 -12.72 21.64 11.65
N GLY A 9 -12.40 20.64 12.48
CA GLY A 9 -13.16 19.40 12.56
C GLY A 9 -12.89 18.40 11.44
N PHE A 10 -13.00 17.13 11.80
CA PHE A 10 -12.64 16.01 10.91
C PHE A 10 -13.42 16.00 9.59
N GLU A 11 -14.74 16.25 9.64
CA GLU A 11 -15.58 16.17 8.45
C GLU A 11 -15.19 17.20 7.38
N GLU A 12 -14.90 18.45 7.79
CA GLU A 12 -14.48 19.49 6.86
C GLU A 12 -13.07 19.24 6.32
N GLN A 13 -12.18 18.69 7.15
CA GLN A 13 -10.84 18.28 6.72
C GLN A 13 -10.91 17.13 5.71
N ALA A 14 -11.80 16.14 5.93
CA ALA A 14 -12.04 15.04 4.98
C ALA A 14 -12.61 15.55 3.66
N ARG A 15 -13.58 16.49 3.70
CA ARG A 15 -14.10 17.15 2.49
C ARG A 15 -13.00 17.89 1.75
N GLN A 16 -12.20 18.69 2.46
CA GLN A 16 -11.10 19.43 1.84
C GLN A 16 -10.06 18.49 1.19
N CYS A 17 -9.74 17.38 1.84
CA CYS A 17 -8.85 16.36 1.27
C CYS A 17 -9.41 15.80 -0.04
N LEU A 18 -10.69 15.44 -0.07
CA LEU A 18 -11.37 14.94 -1.28
C LEU A 18 -11.51 16.00 -2.37
N GLU A 19 -11.75 17.27 -2.02
CA GLU A 19 -11.73 18.39 -2.98
C GLU A 19 -10.33 18.57 -3.60
N ASN A 20 -9.26 18.39 -2.82
CA ASN A 20 -7.90 18.45 -3.35
C ASN A 20 -7.64 17.29 -4.35
N VAL A 21 -8.04 16.05 -4.01
CA VAL A 21 -7.98 14.90 -4.93
C VAL A 21 -8.79 15.18 -6.20
N LYS A 22 -10.02 15.67 -6.05
CA LYS A 22 -10.91 16.00 -7.17
C LYS A 22 -10.27 17.02 -8.12
N ARG A 23 -9.71 18.10 -7.60
CA ARG A 23 -9.04 19.13 -8.42
C ARG A 23 -7.87 18.55 -9.23
N ILE A 24 -7.07 17.64 -8.66
CA ILE A 24 -5.97 16.98 -9.36
C ILE A 24 -6.52 16.09 -10.46
N VAL A 25 -7.56 15.31 -10.18
CA VAL A 25 -8.23 14.44 -11.15
C VAL A 25 -8.84 15.26 -12.30
N GLU A 26 -9.50 16.38 -11.98
CA GLU A 26 -10.07 17.30 -12.98
C GLU A 26 -9.00 18.00 -13.82
N ALA A 27 -7.86 18.36 -13.22
CA ALA A 27 -6.72 18.92 -13.95
C ALA A 27 -6.11 17.93 -14.97
N ALA A 28 -6.29 16.62 -14.75
CA ALA A 28 -5.93 15.58 -15.70
C ALA A 28 -7.00 15.35 -16.80
N GLY A 29 -8.09 16.15 -16.80
CA GLY A 29 -9.23 16.00 -17.74
C GLY A 29 -10.15 14.84 -17.37
N LEU A 30 -10.16 14.41 -16.12
CA LEU A 30 -10.93 13.27 -15.63
C LEU A 30 -11.99 13.72 -14.61
N THR A 31 -12.81 12.81 -14.14
CA THR A 31 -13.78 13.00 -13.05
C THR A 31 -13.55 11.99 -11.93
N MET A 32 -14.18 12.16 -10.78
CA MET A 32 -14.07 11.20 -9.68
C MET A 32 -14.56 9.78 -10.06
N GLU A 33 -15.39 9.63 -11.08
CA GLU A 33 -15.79 8.31 -11.61
C GLU A 33 -14.61 7.53 -12.22
N HIS A 34 -13.57 8.21 -12.68
CA HIS A 34 -12.35 7.58 -13.24
C HIS A 34 -11.44 7.01 -12.16
N VAL A 35 -11.65 7.35 -10.89
CA VAL A 35 -10.85 6.80 -9.77
C VAL A 35 -11.18 5.33 -9.60
N VAL A 36 -10.16 4.46 -9.63
CA VAL A 36 -10.30 2.99 -9.56
C VAL A 36 -9.83 2.42 -8.23
N TYR A 37 -8.96 3.15 -7.53
CA TYR A 37 -8.45 2.77 -6.22
C TYR A 37 -8.20 4.01 -5.36
N THR A 38 -8.49 3.90 -4.07
CA THR A 38 -8.11 4.88 -3.05
C THR A 38 -7.44 4.19 -1.87
N GLN A 39 -6.33 4.77 -1.41
CA GLN A 39 -5.69 4.44 -0.14
C GLN A 39 -5.95 5.60 0.81
N ILE A 40 -6.55 5.32 1.96
CA ILE A 40 -6.91 6.32 2.95
C ILE A 40 -6.16 6.05 4.25
N TYR A 41 -5.55 7.07 4.80
CA TYR A 41 -4.87 7.06 6.09
C TYR A 41 -5.64 7.95 7.06
N LEU A 42 -5.93 7.43 8.24
CA LEU A 42 -6.60 8.13 9.34
C LEU A 42 -5.69 8.13 10.57
N GLN A 43 -5.54 9.26 11.21
CA GLN A 43 -4.87 9.33 12.51
C GLN A 43 -5.73 8.70 13.61
N ASP A 44 -7.04 8.86 13.51
CA ASP A 44 -8.03 8.24 14.39
C ASP A 44 -8.96 7.32 13.59
N ILE A 45 -8.74 6.00 13.68
CA ILE A 45 -9.54 4.99 12.96
C ILE A 45 -11.02 4.97 13.39
N SER A 46 -11.37 5.51 14.57
CA SER A 46 -12.77 5.63 15.00
C SER A 46 -13.60 6.52 14.07
N LYS A 47 -12.95 7.38 13.27
CA LYS A 47 -13.58 8.22 12.25
C LYS A 47 -13.97 7.48 10.97
N TYR A 48 -13.64 6.18 10.86
CA TYR A 48 -13.93 5.38 9.67
C TYR A 48 -15.41 5.42 9.26
N GLU A 49 -16.34 5.25 10.21
CA GLU A 49 -17.77 5.29 9.92
C GLU A 49 -18.25 6.70 9.54
N ALA A 50 -17.74 7.75 10.19
CA ALA A 50 -18.05 9.14 9.88
C ALA A 50 -17.53 9.57 8.48
N LEU A 51 -16.48 8.93 8.00
CA LEU A 51 -15.92 9.18 6.67
C LEU A 51 -16.79 8.61 5.53
N ASN A 52 -17.50 7.50 5.75
CA ASN A 52 -18.25 6.82 4.70
C ASN A 52 -19.33 7.69 4.03
N PRO A 53 -20.18 8.46 4.75
CA PRO A 53 -21.13 9.36 4.12
C PRO A 53 -20.49 10.49 3.31
N ILE A 54 -19.28 10.92 3.69
CA ILE A 54 -18.54 11.95 2.96
C ILE A 54 -18.03 11.36 1.64
N LEU A 55 -17.37 10.20 1.67
CA LEU A 55 -16.91 9.49 0.48
C LEU A 55 -18.05 9.18 -0.48
N ALA A 56 -19.24 8.80 0.01
CA ALA A 56 -20.40 8.49 -0.81
C ALA A 56 -20.87 9.68 -1.67
N LYS A 57 -20.62 10.91 -1.26
CA LYS A 57 -20.93 12.11 -2.06
C LYS A 57 -20.01 12.27 -3.27
N TYR A 58 -18.73 11.85 -3.14
CA TYR A 58 -17.74 11.93 -4.21
C TYR A 58 -17.73 10.68 -5.11
N PHE A 59 -18.11 9.54 -4.57
CA PHE A 59 -18.13 8.25 -5.25
C PHE A 59 -19.55 7.67 -5.31
N SER A 60 -20.53 8.49 -5.67
CA SER A 60 -21.95 8.11 -5.73
C SER A 60 -22.27 7.09 -6.83
N LYS A 61 -21.45 7.08 -7.89
CA LYS A 61 -21.54 6.11 -8.99
C LYS A 61 -20.19 5.39 -9.14
N ASN A 62 -20.26 4.08 -9.39
CA ASN A 62 -19.07 3.27 -9.64
C ASN A 62 -17.92 3.52 -8.63
N PRO A 63 -18.13 3.29 -7.33
CA PRO A 63 -17.14 3.56 -6.30
C PRO A 63 -15.83 2.78 -6.58
N PRO A 64 -14.66 3.34 -6.21
CA PRO A 64 -13.38 2.66 -6.39
C PRO A 64 -13.20 1.47 -5.44
N ALA A 65 -12.20 0.64 -5.69
CA ALA A 65 -11.63 -0.20 -4.65
C ALA A 65 -10.96 0.70 -3.59
N ARG A 66 -10.95 0.27 -2.32
CA ARG A 66 -10.47 1.10 -1.21
C ARG A 66 -9.79 0.27 -0.12
N ALA A 67 -8.69 0.77 0.42
CA ALA A 67 -8.16 0.35 1.71
C ALA A 67 -8.10 1.56 2.65
N THR A 68 -8.32 1.35 3.95
CA THR A 68 -8.29 2.42 4.96
C THR A 68 -7.50 1.96 6.17
N LEU A 69 -6.51 2.74 6.58
CA LEU A 69 -5.57 2.39 7.63
C LEU A 69 -5.59 3.43 8.74
N GLY A 70 -5.48 2.98 9.98
CA GLY A 70 -5.16 3.83 11.12
C GLY A 70 -3.65 3.92 11.30
N VAL A 71 -3.10 5.13 11.18
CA VAL A 71 -1.67 5.42 11.35
C VAL A 71 -1.44 6.27 12.60
N TYR A 72 -0.23 6.23 13.14
CA TYR A 72 0.10 7.01 14.32
C TYR A 72 0.11 8.51 14.03
N ARG A 73 0.74 8.92 12.90
CA ARG A 73 0.92 10.34 12.58
C ARG A 73 1.06 10.54 11.07
N MET A 74 0.65 11.72 10.60
CA MET A 74 0.83 12.18 9.22
C MET A 74 1.55 13.54 9.20
N PRO A 75 2.23 13.90 8.11
CA PRO A 75 2.89 15.20 8.00
C PRO A 75 1.90 16.35 8.23
N THR A 76 2.39 17.45 8.82
CA THR A 76 1.60 18.65 9.13
C THR A 76 0.40 18.41 10.08
N GLU A 77 0.43 17.31 10.85
CA GLU A 77 -0.63 16.93 11.81
C GLU A 77 -2.03 16.83 11.16
N THR A 78 -2.08 16.47 9.88
CA THR A 78 -3.37 16.26 9.22
C THR A 78 -4.04 14.98 9.73
N PRO A 79 -5.35 14.97 10.00
CA PRO A 79 -6.04 13.78 10.50
C PRO A 79 -6.38 12.75 9.43
N ILE A 80 -6.26 13.13 8.14
CA ILE A 80 -6.58 12.30 7.00
C ILE A 80 -5.68 12.61 5.81
N GLU A 81 -5.22 11.58 5.13
CA GLU A 81 -4.54 11.65 3.84
C GLU A 81 -5.15 10.64 2.88
N ILE A 82 -5.36 11.03 1.62
CA ILE A 82 -5.95 10.17 0.58
C ILE A 82 -5.06 10.24 -0.65
N ASN A 83 -4.60 9.09 -1.14
CA ASN A 83 -4.10 8.95 -2.48
C ASN A 83 -5.09 8.17 -3.37
N ALA A 84 -4.98 8.37 -4.68
CA ALA A 84 -5.90 7.78 -5.63
C ALA A 84 -5.19 7.34 -6.91
N VAL A 85 -5.70 6.28 -7.52
CA VAL A 85 -5.35 5.85 -8.87
C VAL A 85 -6.57 6.08 -9.75
N ALA A 86 -6.39 6.78 -10.87
CA ALA A 86 -7.42 7.03 -11.86
C ALA A 86 -7.00 6.50 -13.24
N VAL A 87 -7.99 6.18 -14.07
CA VAL A 87 -7.78 5.67 -15.44
C VAL A 87 -8.47 6.57 -16.44
N ARG A 88 -7.92 6.71 -17.66
CA ARG A 88 -8.49 7.60 -18.69
C ARG A 88 -9.76 7.03 -19.30
N ASP A 89 -9.77 5.74 -19.58
CA ASP A 89 -10.88 5.08 -20.27
C ASP A 89 -11.89 4.52 -19.27
N LEU A 90 -12.91 5.32 -18.96
CA LEU A 90 -13.99 4.94 -18.04
C LEU A 90 -14.81 3.73 -18.56
N SER A 91 -14.89 3.53 -19.88
CA SER A 91 -15.64 2.41 -20.48
C SER A 91 -15.06 1.04 -20.07
N ARG A 92 -13.77 1.02 -19.74
CA ARG A 92 -13.05 -0.19 -19.31
C ARG A 92 -13.14 -0.45 -17.80
N LYS A 93 -13.66 0.51 -17.00
CA LYS A 93 -13.83 0.36 -15.55
C LYS A 93 -15.05 -0.50 -15.27
N LYS A 94 -14.85 -1.67 -14.65
CA LYS A 94 -15.91 -2.60 -14.28
C LYS A 94 -15.74 -3.05 -12.82
N PRO A 95 -16.80 -3.01 -12.00
CA PRO A 95 -16.73 -3.57 -10.65
C PRO A 95 -16.57 -5.10 -10.73
N VAL A 96 -15.75 -5.65 -9.86
CA VAL A 96 -15.60 -7.08 -9.62
C VAL A 96 -16.39 -7.41 -8.36
N MET A 97 -17.48 -8.17 -8.54
CA MET A 97 -18.43 -8.46 -7.46
C MET A 97 -18.46 -9.96 -7.17
N PRO A 98 -17.92 -10.41 -6.02
CA PRO A 98 -18.10 -11.78 -5.58
C PRO A 98 -19.59 -12.15 -5.44
N PRO A 99 -19.99 -13.40 -5.72
CA PRO A 99 -21.37 -13.84 -5.54
C PRO A 99 -21.86 -13.57 -4.11
N GLY A 100 -23.05 -12.99 -3.99
CA GLY A 100 -23.65 -12.68 -2.70
C GLY A 100 -23.04 -11.50 -1.95
N TYR A 101 -22.02 -10.84 -2.51
CA TYR A 101 -21.43 -9.66 -1.89
C TYR A 101 -22.41 -8.49 -1.87
N LYS A 102 -22.62 -7.94 -0.69
CA LYS A 102 -23.42 -6.70 -0.52
C LYS A 102 -22.46 -5.54 -0.34
N ILE A 103 -22.61 -4.51 -1.17
CA ILE A 103 -21.84 -3.28 -1.01
C ILE A 103 -22.25 -2.63 0.30
N ALA A 104 -21.29 -2.56 1.23
CA ALA A 104 -21.44 -1.87 2.51
C ALA A 104 -20.56 -0.62 2.47
N GLY A 105 -21.12 0.49 1.99
CA GLY A 105 -20.39 1.77 1.91
C GLY A 105 -19.89 2.13 0.50
N PRO A 106 -19.17 3.24 0.34
CA PRO A 106 -18.74 3.80 -0.95
C PRO A 106 -17.44 3.14 -1.45
N LEU A 107 -17.47 1.83 -1.63
CA LEU A 107 -16.35 1.06 -2.19
C LEU A 107 -16.86 -0.16 -2.96
N ALA A 108 -16.16 -0.55 -4.02
CA ALA A 108 -16.33 -1.83 -4.69
C ALA A 108 -15.32 -2.85 -4.12
N PRO A 109 -15.65 -4.15 -4.04
CA PRO A 109 -14.71 -5.19 -3.59
C PRO A 109 -13.46 -5.25 -4.46
N GLY A 110 -13.62 -5.04 -5.77
CA GLY A 110 -12.56 -4.91 -6.74
C GLY A 110 -13.01 -4.10 -7.94
N ILE A 111 -12.05 -3.53 -8.65
CA ILE A 111 -12.25 -2.82 -9.92
C ILE A 111 -11.34 -3.42 -10.97
N ARG A 112 -11.92 -3.87 -12.07
CA ARG A 112 -11.19 -4.29 -13.27
C ARG A 112 -11.13 -3.16 -14.29
N VAL A 113 -9.94 -2.91 -14.83
CA VAL A 113 -9.70 -2.00 -15.96
C VAL A 113 -8.83 -2.71 -16.99
N GLY A 114 -9.46 -3.19 -18.06
CA GLY A 114 -8.74 -4.02 -19.03
C GLY A 114 -8.16 -5.27 -18.39
N ASP A 115 -6.83 -5.37 -18.40
CA ASP A 115 -6.12 -6.48 -17.80
C ASP A 115 -5.85 -6.31 -16.29
N ARG A 116 -5.97 -5.09 -15.75
CA ARG A 116 -5.64 -4.78 -14.37
C ARG A 116 -6.83 -4.96 -13.44
N VAL A 117 -6.61 -5.57 -12.27
CA VAL A 117 -7.61 -5.69 -11.20
C VAL A 117 -7.06 -5.05 -9.93
N PHE A 118 -7.74 -4.01 -9.43
CA PHE A 118 -7.47 -3.34 -8.16
C PHE A 118 -8.40 -3.94 -7.11
N ILE A 119 -7.89 -4.36 -5.98
CA ILE A 119 -8.62 -5.10 -4.95
C ILE A 119 -8.66 -4.28 -3.67
N SER A 120 -9.86 -4.12 -3.10
CA SER A 120 -10.07 -3.44 -1.80
C SER A 120 -9.38 -4.17 -0.66
N GLY A 121 -9.32 -3.50 0.48
CA GLY A 121 -8.87 -4.10 1.73
C GLY A 121 -9.83 -5.17 2.23
N PHE A 122 -9.30 -6.35 2.53
CA PHE A 122 -10.04 -7.47 3.13
C PHE A 122 -9.51 -7.78 4.52
N LEU A 123 -10.37 -7.58 5.50
CA LEU A 123 -10.06 -7.72 6.91
C LEU A 123 -10.15 -9.17 7.38
N GLY A 124 -9.33 -9.56 8.35
CA GLY A 124 -9.41 -10.82 9.09
C GLY A 124 -10.57 -10.82 10.10
N ARG A 125 -11.77 -10.47 9.61
CA ARG A 125 -13.01 -10.34 10.37
C ARG A 125 -14.15 -10.95 9.57
N ASP A 126 -14.99 -11.75 10.23
CA ASP A 126 -16.18 -12.33 9.60
C ASP A 126 -17.20 -11.21 9.28
N PRO A 127 -17.59 -11.02 8.02
CA PRO A 127 -18.51 -9.95 7.63
C PRO A 127 -19.94 -10.18 8.10
N ALA A 128 -20.36 -11.44 8.31
CA ALA A 128 -21.73 -11.79 8.68
C ALA A 128 -21.97 -11.62 10.19
N THR A 129 -21.01 -12.05 11.00
CA THR A 129 -21.11 -12.04 12.47
C THR A 129 -20.37 -10.89 13.12
N GLY A 130 -19.45 -10.26 12.42
CA GLY A 130 -18.55 -9.25 12.96
C GLY A 130 -17.45 -9.80 13.85
N LYS A 131 -17.34 -11.10 14.00
CA LYS A 131 -16.36 -11.73 14.87
C LYS A 131 -14.95 -11.69 14.25
N ILE A 132 -13.96 -11.48 15.09
CA ILE A 132 -12.55 -11.60 14.79
C ILE A 132 -12.08 -12.89 15.50
N PRO A 133 -11.50 -13.86 14.78
CA PRO A 133 -10.92 -15.05 15.41
C PRO A 133 -9.89 -14.67 16.48
N GLU A 134 -9.83 -15.42 17.58
CA GLU A 134 -8.82 -15.19 18.63
C GLU A 134 -7.40 -15.57 18.14
N ASP A 135 -7.30 -16.65 17.36
CA ASP A 135 -6.04 -17.12 16.80
C ASP A 135 -5.56 -16.21 15.65
N PRO A 136 -4.34 -15.64 15.75
CA PRO A 136 -3.76 -14.83 14.68
C PRO A 136 -3.65 -15.56 13.34
N GLU A 137 -3.36 -16.86 13.32
CA GLU A 137 -3.30 -17.65 12.07
C GLU A 137 -4.67 -17.69 11.40
N ALA A 138 -5.73 -17.94 12.17
CA ALA A 138 -7.11 -17.94 11.67
C ALA A 138 -7.56 -16.57 11.13
N GLN A 139 -7.10 -15.46 11.74
CA GLN A 139 -7.37 -14.12 11.22
C GLN A 139 -6.72 -13.91 9.84
N VAL A 140 -5.47 -14.35 9.66
CA VAL A 140 -4.73 -14.23 8.39
C VAL A 140 -5.37 -15.10 7.31
N GLU A 141 -5.72 -16.36 7.64
CA GLU A 141 -6.42 -17.27 6.70
C GLU A 141 -7.75 -16.65 6.25
N LEU A 142 -8.57 -16.15 7.19
CA LEU A 142 -9.85 -15.53 6.89
C LEU A 142 -9.72 -14.32 5.97
N ALA A 143 -8.73 -13.45 6.21
CA ALA A 143 -8.48 -12.29 5.35
C ALA A 143 -8.08 -12.71 3.93
N LEU A 144 -7.20 -13.71 3.79
CA LEU A 144 -6.76 -14.23 2.49
C LEU A 144 -7.88 -14.97 1.75
N ASP A 145 -8.72 -15.74 2.45
CA ASP A 145 -9.86 -16.43 1.83
C ASP A 145 -10.89 -15.42 1.30
N ARG A 146 -11.16 -14.36 2.05
CA ARG A 146 -12.04 -13.27 1.59
C ARG A 146 -11.43 -12.51 0.42
N PHE A 147 -10.14 -12.22 0.46
CA PHE A 147 -9.41 -11.60 -0.65
C PHE A 147 -9.50 -12.46 -1.92
N ARG A 148 -9.38 -13.79 -1.77
CA ARG A 148 -9.52 -14.76 -2.86
C ARG A 148 -10.88 -14.70 -3.56
N THR A 149 -11.97 -14.46 -2.83
CA THR A 149 -13.30 -14.38 -3.46
C THR A 149 -13.39 -13.32 -4.57
N VAL A 150 -12.64 -12.22 -4.44
CA VAL A 150 -12.56 -11.18 -5.49
C VAL A 150 -11.71 -11.64 -6.67
N LEU A 151 -10.60 -12.33 -6.41
CA LEU A 151 -9.79 -12.92 -7.47
C LEU A 151 -10.64 -13.90 -8.30
N GLU A 152 -11.35 -14.82 -7.65
CA GLU A 152 -12.23 -15.79 -8.29
C GLU A 152 -13.38 -15.10 -9.07
N ALA A 153 -13.98 -14.04 -8.52
CA ALA A 153 -15.00 -13.25 -9.22
C ALA A 153 -14.45 -12.52 -10.46
N ALA A 154 -13.14 -12.25 -10.48
CA ALA A 154 -12.44 -11.73 -11.65
C ALA A 154 -11.99 -12.82 -12.64
N GLY A 155 -12.22 -14.11 -12.33
CA GLY A 155 -11.77 -15.27 -13.12
C GLY A 155 -10.27 -15.56 -12.99
N ILE A 156 -9.63 -15.16 -11.87
CA ILE A 156 -8.20 -15.30 -11.60
C ILE A 156 -7.97 -15.87 -10.18
N ASP A 157 -6.69 -16.09 -9.82
CA ASP A 157 -6.30 -16.54 -8.48
C ASP A 157 -4.94 -15.92 -8.09
N PHE A 158 -4.42 -16.25 -6.93
CA PHE A 158 -3.18 -15.73 -6.33
C PHE A 158 -1.98 -15.63 -7.28
N PRO A 159 -1.73 -16.55 -8.22
CA PRO A 159 -0.64 -16.40 -9.20
C PRO A 159 -0.71 -15.15 -10.08
N HIS A 160 -1.90 -14.54 -10.22
CA HIS A 160 -2.11 -13.34 -11.03
C HIS A 160 -1.73 -12.04 -10.28
N LEU A 161 -1.52 -12.10 -8.97
CA LEU A 161 -1.13 -10.93 -8.18
C LEU A 161 0.24 -10.41 -8.59
N VAL A 162 0.32 -9.11 -8.80
CA VAL A 162 1.56 -8.39 -9.10
C VAL A 162 2.07 -7.60 -7.89
N PHE A 163 1.14 -7.13 -7.06
CA PHE A 163 1.46 -6.39 -5.85
C PHE A 163 0.47 -6.68 -4.73
N VAL A 164 0.96 -6.84 -3.51
CA VAL A 164 0.14 -7.08 -2.32
C VAL A 164 0.63 -6.21 -1.16
N ASN A 165 -0.31 -5.58 -0.46
CA ASN A 165 -0.07 -4.92 0.80
C ASN A 165 -0.77 -5.67 1.95
N PRO A 166 -0.04 -6.41 2.76
CA PRO A 166 -0.50 -6.82 4.08
C PRO A 166 -0.31 -5.66 5.08
N TYR A 167 -1.39 -5.27 5.75
CA TYR A 167 -1.38 -4.32 6.86
C TYR A 167 -1.74 -5.07 8.14
N LEU A 168 -0.93 -4.95 9.17
CA LEU A 168 -1.13 -5.71 10.41
C LEU A 168 -0.89 -4.86 11.64
N THR A 169 -1.71 -5.05 12.66
CA THR A 169 -1.46 -4.50 13.99
C THR A 169 -0.46 -5.39 14.75
N ARG A 170 -0.03 -4.95 15.92
CA ARG A 170 0.87 -5.74 16.79
C ARG A 170 0.26 -7.08 17.27
N ALA A 171 -1.05 -7.26 17.11
CA ALA A 171 -1.74 -8.52 17.47
C ALA A 171 -1.43 -9.67 16.51
N ILE A 172 -0.93 -9.38 15.29
CA ILE A 172 -0.52 -10.39 14.32
C ILE A 172 1.01 -10.43 14.24
N PRO A 173 1.67 -11.48 14.77
CA PRO A 173 3.10 -11.66 14.58
C PRO A 173 3.47 -11.78 13.10
N MET A 174 4.54 -11.10 12.69
CA MET A 174 4.99 -11.06 11.28
C MET A 174 5.30 -12.47 10.73
N GLU A 175 5.87 -13.32 11.54
CA GLU A 175 6.19 -14.70 11.18
C GLU A 175 4.94 -15.55 10.95
N VAL A 176 3.87 -15.33 11.71
CA VAL A 176 2.57 -16.01 11.50
C VAL A 176 1.98 -15.58 10.16
N MET A 177 1.90 -14.27 9.93
CA MET A 177 1.42 -13.74 8.67
C MET A 177 2.25 -14.26 7.49
N ASN A 178 3.57 -14.22 7.57
CA ASN A 178 4.47 -14.71 6.52
C ASN A 178 4.27 -16.20 6.21
N ARG A 179 4.13 -17.03 7.25
CA ARG A 179 3.93 -18.49 7.11
C ARG A 179 2.62 -18.81 6.39
N VAL A 180 1.53 -18.16 6.79
CA VAL A 180 0.20 -18.37 6.18
C VAL A 180 0.16 -17.84 4.75
N TYR A 181 0.67 -16.62 4.55
CA TYR A 181 0.72 -15.97 3.25
C TYR A 181 1.52 -16.80 2.23
N ALA A 182 2.71 -17.30 2.63
CA ALA A 182 3.58 -18.04 1.72
C ALA A 182 2.93 -19.33 1.19
N LYS A 183 2.01 -19.96 1.94
CA LYS A 183 1.28 -21.17 1.48
C LYS A 183 0.43 -20.91 0.23
N ARG A 184 0.09 -19.65 -0.07
CA ARG A 184 -0.76 -19.28 -1.23
C ARG A 184 0.03 -19.12 -2.53
N PHE A 185 1.38 -19.19 -2.49
CA PHE A 185 2.23 -18.89 -3.64
C PHE A 185 3.28 -19.95 -3.91
N ARG A 186 3.65 -20.04 -5.18
CA ARG A 186 4.83 -20.81 -5.58
C ARG A 186 6.08 -19.96 -5.34
N MET A 187 7.09 -20.53 -4.67
CA MET A 187 8.38 -19.89 -4.46
C MET A 187 9.01 -19.45 -5.78
N GLY A 188 9.54 -18.23 -5.82
CA GLY A 188 10.12 -17.62 -7.03
C GLY A 188 9.12 -16.92 -7.94
N SER A 189 7.81 -17.07 -7.71
CA SER A 189 6.74 -16.41 -8.46
C SER A 189 5.79 -15.59 -7.59
N LEU A 190 6.25 -15.15 -6.43
CA LEU A 190 5.45 -14.30 -5.54
C LEU A 190 5.24 -12.90 -6.14
N PRO A 191 4.19 -12.18 -5.75
CA PRO A 191 4.03 -10.75 -6.08
C PRO A 191 5.11 -9.89 -5.41
N ALA A 192 5.30 -8.67 -5.88
CA ALA A 192 5.93 -7.62 -5.09
C ALA A 192 5.05 -7.32 -3.86
N ARG A 193 5.65 -6.90 -2.74
CA ARG A 193 4.94 -6.77 -1.48
C ARG A 193 5.47 -5.60 -0.64
N ALA A 194 4.55 -4.85 -0.04
CA ALA A 194 4.85 -3.94 1.05
C ALA A 194 4.04 -4.34 2.28
N THR A 195 4.70 -4.90 3.29
CA THR A 195 4.07 -5.33 4.55
C THR A 195 4.31 -4.28 5.60
N ILE A 196 3.24 -3.61 6.02
CA ILE A 196 3.33 -2.44 6.89
C ILE A 196 2.59 -2.70 8.20
N PRO A 197 3.32 -2.76 9.32
CA PRO A 197 2.69 -2.65 10.63
C PRO A 197 2.00 -1.30 10.78
N VAL A 198 0.75 -1.31 11.25
CA VAL A 198 -0.09 -0.10 11.40
C VAL A 198 -0.63 0.01 12.80
N ASN A 199 -1.00 1.23 13.19
CA ASN A 199 -1.53 1.51 14.52
C ASN A 199 -2.87 0.81 14.76
N SER A 200 -3.74 0.81 13.75
CA SER A 200 -5.08 0.21 13.84
C SER A 200 -5.67 -0.04 12.44
N LEU A 201 -6.70 -0.86 12.40
CA LEU A 201 -7.48 -1.18 11.20
C LEU A 201 -8.98 -0.97 11.46
N PRO A 202 -9.79 -0.77 10.41
CA PRO A 202 -11.23 -0.59 10.56
C PRO A 202 -11.88 -1.74 11.34
N MET A 203 -12.94 -1.42 12.07
CA MET A 203 -13.79 -2.39 12.78
C MET A 203 -13.04 -3.28 13.78
N GLY A 204 -11.88 -2.82 14.29
CA GLY A 204 -11.06 -3.56 15.26
C GLY A 204 -10.31 -4.75 14.67
N ALA A 205 -10.24 -4.92 13.36
CA ALA A 205 -9.47 -5.98 12.72
C ALA A 205 -7.96 -5.83 12.98
N ASN A 206 -7.23 -6.94 12.91
CA ASN A 206 -5.79 -6.96 13.15
C ASN A 206 -4.96 -7.24 11.90
N ILE A 207 -5.61 -7.64 10.81
CA ILE A 207 -4.98 -7.88 9.50
C ILE A 207 -5.90 -7.42 8.38
N GLU A 208 -5.31 -6.81 7.35
CA GLU A 208 -5.97 -6.41 6.10
C GLU A 208 -5.05 -6.75 4.92
N PHE A 209 -5.60 -7.29 3.84
CA PHE A 209 -4.89 -7.46 2.58
C PHE A 209 -5.56 -6.64 1.49
N THR A 210 -4.77 -5.89 0.72
CA THR A 210 -5.16 -5.25 -0.53
C THR A 210 -4.12 -5.56 -1.60
N GLY A 211 -4.43 -5.34 -2.87
CA GLY A 211 -3.47 -5.66 -3.92
C GLY A 211 -3.92 -5.30 -5.32
N VAL A 212 -3.01 -5.59 -6.26
CA VAL A 212 -3.22 -5.44 -7.69
C VAL A 212 -2.89 -6.76 -8.38
N ALA A 213 -3.75 -7.15 -9.33
CA ALA A 213 -3.56 -8.35 -10.15
C ALA A 213 -3.65 -8.02 -11.64
N VAL A 214 -3.17 -8.94 -12.47
CA VAL A 214 -3.40 -8.95 -13.91
C VAL A 214 -4.29 -10.14 -14.29
N ALA A 215 -5.14 -9.99 -15.29
CA ALA A 215 -5.99 -11.09 -15.75
C ALA A 215 -5.23 -12.04 -16.68
N ASP A 216 -4.32 -11.51 -17.49
CA ASP A 216 -3.45 -12.29 -18.38
C ASP A 216 -2.06 -12.49 -17.73
N LEU A 217 -1.72 -13.74 -17.40
CA LEU A 217 -0.40 -14.09 -16.86
C LEU A 217 0.76 -13.76 -17.82
N GLY A 218 0.49 -13.64 -19.13
CA GLY A 218 1.48 -13.19 -20.11
C GLY A 218 1.95 -11.75 -19.86
N GLN A 219 1.14 -10.95 -19.18
CA GLN A 219 1.48 -9.57 -18.79
C GLN A 219 2.28 -9.51 -17.48
N ARG A 220 2.42 -10.65 -16.79
CA ARG A 220 3.10 -10.74 -15.49
C ARG A 220 4.52 -11.29 -15.63
N ARG A 221 5.52 -10.53 -15.21
CA ARG A 221 6.91 -10.96 -15.21
C ARG A 221 7.64 -10.52 -13.95
N VAL A 222 8.19 -11.47 -13.21
CA VAL A 222 9.04 -11.19 -12.04
C VAL A 222 10.38 -10.60 -12.49
N VAL A 223 10.83 -9.56 -11.82
CA VAL A 223 12.14 -8.93 -11.96
C VAL A 223 12.92 -9.17 -10.67
N ARG A 224 14.12 -9.76 -10.79
CA ARG A 224 14.99 -10.04 -9.65
C ARG A 224 16.44 -9.78 -10.06
N PRO A 225 17.12 -8.86 -9.36
CA PRO A 225 18.56 -8.67 -9.54
C PRO A 225 19.33 -9.98 -9.42
N LYS A 226 20.32 -10.19 -10.28
CA LYS A 226 21.07 -11.47 -10.38
C LYS A 226 21.70 -11.90 -9.05
N ASN A 227 22.10 -10.92 -8.24
CA ASN A 227 22.76 -11.15 -6.95
C ASN A 227 21.79 -11.31 -5.78
N MET A 228 20.47 -11.20 -6.03
CA MET A 228 19.46 -11.27 -4.97
C MET A 228 18.90 -12.68 -4.83
N ALA A 229 18.99 -13.23 -3.64
CA ALA A 229 18.41 -14.53 -3.32
C ALA A 229 16.87 -14.51 -3.47
N VAL A 230 16.30 -15.68 -3.75
CA VAL A 230 14.84 -15.86 -3.79
C VAL A 230 14.29 -15.71 -2.38
N SER A 231 13.36 -14.76 -2.20
CA SER A 231 12.63 -14.60 -0.94
C SER A 231 11.40 -15.55 -0.91
N PRO A 232 11.10 -16.16 0.22
CA PRO A 232 9.88 -16.98 0.38
C PRO A 232 8.61 -16.14 0.51
N THR A 233 8.71 -14.82 0.59
CA THR A 233 7.58 -13.94 0.93
C THR A 233 7.28 -12.85 -0.11
N SER A 234 8.20 -12.55 -1.04
CA SER A 234 7.98 -11.52 -2.07
C SER A 234 8.96 -11.64 -3.22
N SER A 235 8.61 -11.10 -4.37
CA SER A 235 9.55 -10.80 -5.46
C SER A 235 10.05 -9.36 -5.34
N PRO A 236 11.29 -9.03 -5.74
CA PRO A 236 11.80 -7.67 -5.68
C PRO A 236 10.94 -6.67 -6.45
N CYS A 237 10.63 -6.96 -7.71
CA CYS A 237 9.68 -6.23 -8.52
C CYS A 237 8.91 -7.18 -9.43
N VAL A 238 7.72 -6.77 -9.89
CA VAL A 238 6.87 -7.53 -10.81
C VAL A 238 6.28 -6.58 -11.86
N TRP A 239 6.49 -6.92 -13.11
CA TRP A 239 5.82 -6.27 -14.24
C TRP A 239 4.36 -6.67 -14.32
N ALA A 240 3.53 -5.70 -14.64
CA ALA A 240 2.16 -5.85 -15.05
C ALA A 240 1.99 -5.07 -16.37
N GLY A 241 2.25 -5.70 -17.49
CA GLY A 241 2.34 -5.02 -18.78
C GLY A 241 3.47 -3.98 -18.81
N ASP A 242 3.11 -2.71 -18.89
CA ASP A 242 4.02 -1.55 -18.91
C ASP A 242 4.35 -0.98 -17.52
N THR A 243 3.71 -1.47 -16.48
CA THR A 243 3.83 -0.95 -15.11
C THR A 243 4.62 -1.92 -14.22
N LEU A 244 5.66 -1.42 -13.57
CA LEU A 244 6.50 -2.16 -12.63
C LEU A 244 6.10 -1.84 -11.19
N TYR A 245 5.73 -2.85 -10.43
CA TYR A 245 5.48 -2.76 -8.99
C TYR A 245 6.69 -3.29 -8.24
N CYS A 246 7.32 -2.48 -7.40
CA CYS A 246 8.46 -2.89 -6.59
C CYS A 246 8.08 -3.05 -5.12
N SER A 247 8.55 -4.13 -4.53
CA SER A 247 8.41 -4.39 -3.09
C SER A 247 9.01 -3.25 -2.29
N ALA A 248 8.43 -3.00 -1.14
CA ALA A 248 9.02 -2.08 -0.18
C ALA A 248 10.42 -2.54 0.21
N LYS A 249 11.32 -1.58 0.25
CA LYS A 249 12.70 -1.73 0.69
C LYS A 249 12.96 -0.82 1.87
N ALA A 250 13.82 -1.26 2.75
CA ALA A 250 14.37 -0.48 3.85
C ALA A 250 15.88 -0.35 3.69
N GLY A 251 16.50 0.48 4.52
CA GLY A 251 17.95 0.74 4.50
C GLY A 251 18.82 -0.44 4.96
N PHE A 252 18.41 -1.65 4.64
CA PHE A 252 19.12 -2.87 5.00
C PHE A 252 20.36 -3.07 4.13
N ILE A 253 21.53 -3.24 4.78
CA ILE A 253 22.78 -3.59 4.14
C ILE A 253 23.02 -5.08 4.40
N PRO A 254 22.99 -5.95 3.37
CA PRO A 254 23.30 -7.36 3.52
C PRO A 254 24.74 -7.58 4.04
N GLY A 255 24.93 -8.60 4.86
CA GLY A 255 26.25 -8.89 5.39
C GLY A 255 26.28 -10.16 6.22
N VAL A 256 27.45 -10.46 6.79
CA VAL A 256 27.66 -11.56 7.75
C VAL A 256 26.74 -11.30 8.96
N ASN A 257 26.19 -12.32 9.56
CA ASN A 257 25.24 -12.22 10.69
C ASN A 257 23.88 -11.57 10.36
N GLY A 258 23.41 -11.70 9.12
CA GLY A 258 22.06 -11.26 8.73
C GLY A 258 21.95 -9.78 8.36
N GLY A 259 23.09 -9.07 8.22
CA GLY A 259 23.12 -7.68 7.77
C GLY A 259 22.81 -6.66 8.87
N ILE A 260 22.86 -5.38 8.51
CA ILE A 260 22.76 -4.24 9.44
C ILE A 260 21.86 -3.13 8.88
N TYR A 261 21.42 -2.23 9.79
CA TYR A 261 20.90 -0.90 9.47
C TYR A 261 21.87 0.17 10.02
N ALA A 262 21.95 1.31 9.34
CA ALA A 262 22.60 2.50 9.89
C ALA A 262 21.82 3.04 11.10
N ASP A 263 22.45 3.86 11.92
CA ASP A 263 21.87 4.43 13.13
C ASP A 263 20.99 5.67 12.87
N ASP A 264 21.04 6.25 11.69
CA ASP A 264 20.29 7.43 11.31
C ASP A 264 19.46 7.24 10.03
N VAL A 265 18.45 8.09 9.89
CA VAL A 265 17.47 8.02 8.79
C VAL A 265 18.09 8.36 7.43
N GLU A 266 19.05 9.29 7.37
CA GLU A 266 19.63 9.74 6.10
C GLU A 266 20.45 8.63 5.44
N HIS A 267 21.24 7.89 6.22
CA HIS A 267 21.98 6.73 5.71
C HIS A 267 21.03 5.58 5.36
N GLN A 268 19.99 5.33 6.17
CA GLN A 268 19.00 4.32 5.82
C GLN A 268 18.27 4.64 4.52
N VAL A 269 17.83 5.88 4.31
CA VAL A 269 17.18 6.31 3.06
C VAL A 269 18.11 6.16 1.86
N ARG A 270 19.40 6.56 1.96
CA ARG A 270 20.37 6.33 0.87
C ARG A 270 20.47 4.86 0.50
N GLN A 271 20.55 3.98 1.49
CA GLN A 271 20.63 2.54 1.25
C GLN A 271 19.32 1.99 0.68
N THR A 272 18.18 2.47 1.16
CA THR A 272 16.87 2.10 0.59
C THR A 272 16.77 2.47 -0.88
N MET A 273 17.16 3.69 -1.24
CA MET A 273 17.16 4.13 -2.64
C MET A 273 18.12 3.27 -3.48
N ARG A 274 19.29 2.89 -2.95
CA ARG A 274 20.16 1.94 -3.64
C ARG A 274 19.51 0.57 -3.84
N ASN A 275 18.87 0.04 -2.80
CA ASN A 275 18.15 -1.25 -2.86
C ASN A 275 16.97 -1.23 -3.86
N LEU A 276 16.32 -0.07 -4.03
CA LEU A 276 15.27 0.12 -5.03
C LEU A 276 15.85 0.23 -6.44
N LEU A 277 16.97 0.94 -6.59
CA LEU A 277 17.66 1.10 -7.87
C LEU A 277 18.07 -0.23 -8.47
N ASP A 278 18.57 -1.17 -7.66
CA ASP A 278 18.92 -2.52 -8.13
C ASP A 278 17.74 -3.21 -8.86
N GLY A 279 16.52 -3.04 -8.36
CA GLY A 279 15.31 -3.55 -8.99
C GLY A 279 14.92 -2.80 -10.26
N LEU A 280 15.08 -1.49 -10.29
CA LEU A 280 14.84 -0.65 -11.48
C LEU A 280 15.84 -0.97 -12.59
N GLU A 281 17.15 -1.01 -12.29
CA GLU A 281 18.21 -1.32 -13.25
C GLU A 281 18.02 -2.72 -13.88
N GLU A 282 17.67 -3.73 -13.07
CA GLU A 282 17.35 -5.08 -13.59
C GLU A 282 16.13 -5.09 -14.51
N ALA A 283 15.19 -4.15 -14.30
CA ALA A 283 14.03 -3.95 -15.16
C ALA A 283 14.35 -3.12 -16.41
N GLY A 284 15.55 -2.53 -16.53
CA GLY A 284 15.95 -1.59 -17.57
C GLY A 284 15.38 -0.19 -17.37
N LEU A 285 15.15 0.21 -16.12
CA LEU A 285 14.59 1.50 -15.72
C LEU A 285 15.54 2.22 -14.73
N ASP A 286 15.21 3.46 -14.42
CA ASP A 286 15.80 4.29 -13.39
C ASP A 286 14.73 5.10 -12.64
N PHE A 287 15.14 6.01 -11.74
CA PHE A 287 14.21 6.81 -10.95
C PHE A 287 13.34 7.78 -11.79
N SER A 288 13.73 8.14 -12.99
CA SER A 288 12.92 8.99 -13.88
C SER A 288 11.63 8.32 -14.35
N HIS A 289 11.57 6.98 -14.27
CA HIS A 289 10.40 6.18 -14.61
C HIS A 289 9.41 6.00 -13.44
N VAL A 290 9.81 6.40 -12.22
CA VAL A 290 8.98 6.24 -11.02
C VAL A 290 7.85 7.27 -11.03
N VAL A 291 6.61 6.81 -10.94
CA VAL A 291 5.41 7.65 -10.97
C VAL A 291 4.70 7.75 -9.61
N ALA A 292 4.94 6.79 -8.73
CA ALA A 292 4.38 6.79 -7.38
C ALA A 292 5.33 6.17 -6.36
N SER A 293 5.33 6.70 -5.15
CA SER A 293 6.04 6.12 -4.01
C SER A 293 5.23 6.22 -2.72
N ASN A 294 5.35 5.20 -1.87
CA ASN A 294 4.83 5.23 -0.50
C ASN A 294 6.02 5.13 0.45
N VAL A 295 6.10 6.09 1.36
CA VAL A 295 7.14 6.18 2.38
C VAL A 295 6.52 5.96 3.75
N TYR A 296 6.99 4.97 4.46
CA TYR A 296 6.61 4.67 5.84
C TYR A 296 7.79 5.04 6.73
N LEU A 297 7.68 6.18 7.41
CA LEU A 297 8.75 6.76 8.21
C LEU A 297 8.50 6.50 9.70
N ASP A 298 9.46 5.94 10.40
CA ASP A 298 9.33 5.64 11.83
C ASP A 298 9.03 6.89 12.66
N ASN A 299 9.83 7.94 12.48
CA ASN A 299 9.65 9.21 13.18
C ASN A 299 9.49 10.37 12.21
N LEU A 300 8.28 10.96 12.15
CA LEU A 300 7.99 12.12 11.29
C LEU A 300 8.73 13.41 11.67
N ASP A 301 9.31 13.50 12.87
CA ASP A 301 10.19 14.63 13.22
C ASP A 301 11.47 14.63 12.36
N GLU A 302 11.78 13.51 11.72
CA GLU A 302 12.90 13.40 10.76
C GLU A 302 12.46 13.55 9.29
N PHE A 303 11.24 13.97 9.05
CA PHE A 303 10.69 14.14 7.69
C PHE A 303 11.57 15.05 6.81
N ALA A 304 12.10 16.15 7.36
CA ALA A 304 12.98 17.05 6.64
C ALA A 304 14.32 16.39 6.27
N LYS A 305 14.91 15.58 7.17
CA LYS A 305 16.14 14.82 6.90
C LYS A 305 15.93 13.78 5.80
N MET A 306 14.84 13.01 5.91
CA MET A 306 14.43 12.04 4.89
C MET A 306 14.27 12.74 3.54
N ASN A 307 13.54 13.85 3.47
CA ASN A 307 13.34 14.64 2.24
C ASN A 307 14.64 15.14 1.63
N GLY A 308 15.60 15.58 2.44
CA GLY A 308 16.91 16.07 1.99
C GLY A 308 17.73 15.00 1.25
N VAL A 309 17.51 13.73 1.56
CA VAL A 309 18.12 12.60 0.84
C VAL A 309 17.25 12.15 -0.32
N TYR A 310 15.97 11.86 -0.06
CA TYR A 310 15.00 11.36 -1.05
C TYR A 310 14.88 12.28 -2.27
N GLY A 311 14.81 13.59 -2.05
CA GLY A 311 14.65 14.58 -3.11
C GLY A 311 15.74 14.56 -4.18
N LYS A 312 16.97 14.16 -3.81
CA LYS A 312 18.11 14.09 -4.75
C LYS A 312 17.93 13.05 -5.86
N TYR A 313 17.04 12.09 -5.67
CA TYR A 313 16.73 11.05 -6.67
C TYR A 313 15.64 11.46 -7.64
N PHE A 314 14.91 12.56 -7.35
CA PHE A 314 13.73 12.99 -8.11
C PHE A 314 13.74 14.50 -8.45
N GLU A 315 14.92 15.05 -8.76
CA GLU A 315 15.08 16.49 -9.00
C GLU A 315 14.26 17.02 -10.20
N ASN A 316 14.13 16.21 -11.28
CA ASN A 316 13.51 16.65 -12.53
C ASN A 316 12.04 16.24 -12.68
N ALA A 317 11.65 15.11 -12.13
CA ALA A 317 10.31 14.55 -12.26
C ALA A 317 9.90 13.82 -10.97
N PRO A 318 9.49 14.54 -9.92
CA PRO A 318 9.09 13.90 -8.68
C PRO A 318 7.81 13.06 -8.88
N PRO A 319 7.79 11.81 -8.37
CA PRO A 319 6.59 10.98 -8.37
C PRO A 319 5.54 11.55 -7.41
N THR A 320 4.30 11.11 -7.55
CA THR A 320 3.33 11.26 -6.46
C THR A 320 3.84 10.52 -5.23
N ARG A 321 3.68 11.09 -4.03
CA ARG A 321 4.19 10.49 -2.80
C ARG A 321 3.22 10.62 -1.65
N THR A 322 3.05 9.54 -0.91
CA THR A 322 2.47 9.49 0.43
C THR A 322 3.58 9.23 1.44
N THR A 323 3.57 9.94 2.57
CA THR A 323 4.48 9.69 3.68
C THR A 323 3.70 9.67 4.98
N VAL A 324 3.77 8.57 5.73
CA VAL A 324 3.07 8.41 7.01
C VAL A 324 3.99 7.81 8.07
N GLY A 325 3.74 8.15 9.34
CA GLY A 325 4.27 7.45 10.50
C GLY A 325 3.28 6.36 10.92
N PRO A 326 3.51 5.09 10.53
CA PRO A 326 2.49 4.05 10.72
C PRO A 326 2.29 3.65 12.18
N LEU A 327 3.35 3.74 12.99
CA LEU A 327 3.37 3.38 14.41
C LEU A 327 4.07 4.46 15.24
N VAL A 328 3.93 4.36 16.56
CA VAL A 328 4.77 5.12 17.50
C VAL A 328 6.24 4.82 17.23
N PRO A 329 7.10 5.85 17.16
CA PRO A 329 8.53 5.69 16.87
C PRO A 329 9.21 4.69 17.79
N VAL A 330 10.13 3.90 17.23
CA VAL A 330 10.90 2.93 17.98
C VAL A 330 12.07 3.61 18.71
N GLU A 331 12.47 3.02 19.81
CA GLU A 331 13.67 3.45 20.53
C GLU A 331 14.92 3.13 19.69
N ARG A 332 15.82 4.14 19.54
CA ARG A 332 17.02 4.03 18.73
C ARG A 332 18.18 3.38 19.48
N ARG A 333 18.02 2.13 19.80
CA ARG A 333 19.07 1.30 20.39
C ARG A 333 19.27 0.02 19.59
N ARG A 334 20.44 -0.54 19.68
CA ARG A 334 20.75 -1.82 19.07
C ARG A 334 19.96 -2.94 19.72
N ASP A 335 19.51 -3.88 18.93
CA ASP A 335 18.91 -5.12 19.40
C ASP A 335 19.97 -6.06 20.01
N ALA A 336 19.57 -7.22 20.52
CA ALA A 336 20.48 -8.23 21.06
C ALA A 336 21.51 -8.75 20.03
N GLY A 337 21.22 -8.61 18.72
CA GLY A 337 22.12 -8.93 17.61
C GLY A 337 23.03 -7.77 17.20
N GLY A 338 23.00 -6.65 17.94
CA GLY A 338 23.82 -5.46 17.68
C GLY A 338 23.33 -4.60 16.52
N ARG A 339 22.10 -4.78 16.04
CA ARG A 339 21.52 -4.08 14.89
C ARG A 339 20.66 -2.90 15.34
N PHE A 340 20.78 -1.77 14.66
CA PHE A 340 19.85 -0.65 14.80
C PHE A 340 18.48 -1.00 14.22
N PRO A 341 17.38 -0.36 14.66
CA PRO A 341 16.05 -0.58 14.12
C PRO A 341 15.93 -0.07 12.68
N LYS A 342 14.98 -0.61 11.95
CA LYS A 342 14.50 -0.07 10.69
C LYS A 342 13.77 1.26 10.95
N LEU A 343 14.17 2.34 10.28
CA LEU A 343 13.63 3.69 10.48
C LEU A 343 12.70 4.14 9.36
N GLU A 344 12.73 3.45 8.23
CA GLU A 344 11.86 3.76 7.10
C GLU A 344 11.69 2.54 6.19
N GLU A 345 10.69 2.62 5.34
CA GLU A 345 10.43 1.66 4.28
C GLU A 345 9.77 2.37 3.10
N ILE A 346 10.26 2.11 1.88
CA ILE A 346 9.77 2.77 0.67
C ILE A 346 9.38 1.72 -0.38
N SER A 347 8.17 1.81 -0.93
CA SER A 347 7.75 1.10 -2.13
C SER A 347 7.53 2.07 -3.28
N ILE A 348 7.76 1.59 -4.52
CA ILE A 348 7.64 2.41 -5.72
C ILE A 348 6.85 1.70 -6.82
N ILE A 349 6.23 2.50 -7.68
CA ILE A 349 5.62 2.08 -8.93
C ILE A 349 6.29 2.86 -10.05
N ALA A 350 6.78 2.16 -11.07
CA ALA A 350 7.41 2.75 -12.24
C ALA A 350 6.68 2.36 -13.53
N VAL A 351 6.85 3.14 -14.59
CA VAL A 351 6.26 2.89 -15.92
C VAL A 351 7.34 3.02 -16.99
N ARG A 352 7.13 2.31 -18.12
CA ARG A 352 7.95 2.47 -19.34
C ARG A 352 7.52 3.65 -20.15
#